data_25d315e784b6842beafad8b5b74726da
#
_entry.id   25d315e784b6842beafad8b5b74726da
#
_cell.length_a   1.000
_cell.length_b   1.000
_cell.length_c   1.000
_cell.angle_alpha   90.00
_cell.angle_beta   90.00
_cell.angle_gamma   90.00
#
_symmetry.space_group_name_H-M   'P 1'
#
loop_
_entity.id
_entity.type
_entity.pdbx_description
1 polymer ?
#
loop_
_entity_poly.entity_id
_entity_poly.type
_entity_poly.pdbx_seq_one_letter_code
_entity_poly.pdbx_strand_id
1 'polypeptide(L)'
;MDFLKLEHIHHSYYSSTQAKEVLRDINLDIREGEFVSFIGPSGCGKTTLLSIIAGLFPATEGKVFIDGEIIAPHNQSLIGYMLQQDYLFPWKTIEDNVTIGLKIMQRDNKTHKVTANALLQEVGLPHVGSYYPRELSGGMRQRVALARTLAVNPKILLLDEPFSALDYQSKLKLEDLVVETLKAYQKTAILVTHDIGEAIAMSERVFLFSANPGTLHKVFEIPSALQQLSPFDVRQHPVYSEVFQTIWKELESLG
;
A
#
# COMPACT_ATOMS: atom_id res chain seq x y z
N MET A 1 -2.05 -12.80 16.75
CA MET A 1 -2.69 -11.56 17.25
C MET A 1 -2.90 -10.64 16.07
N ASP A 2 -4.02 -9.95 16.02
CA ASP A 2 -4.32 -9.02 14.94
C ASP A 2 -3.40 -7.81 15.11
N PHE A 3 -2.62 -7.52 14.08
CA PHE A 3 -1.68 -6.37 14.10
C PHE A 3 -2.40 -5.07 13.75
N LEU A 4 -3.26 -5.11 12.72
CA LEU A 4 -4.18 -4.03 12.38
C LEU A 4 -5.61 -4.53 12.57
N LYS A 5 -6.45 -3.75 13.25
CA LYS A 5 -7.87 -4.03 13.44
C LYS A 5 -8.70 -2.78 13.20
N LEU A 6 -9.74 -2.92 12.40
CA LEU A 6 -10.75 -1.91 12.17
C LEU A 6 -12.05 -2.36 12.82
N GLU A 7 -12.65 -1.51 13.65
CA GLU A 7 -13.91 -1.77 14.35
C GLU A 7 -14.94 -0.72 14.00
N HIS A 8 -16.02 -1.14 13.34
CA HIS A 8 -17.20 -0.33 13.01
C HIS A 8 -16.84 0.98 12.33
N ILE A 9 -15.94 0.96 11.32
CA ILE A 9 -15.53 2.17 10.62
C ILE A 9 -16.67 2.66 9.72
N HIS A 10 -17.15 3.87 10.04
CA HIS A 10 -18.03 4.67 9.19
C HIS A 10 -17.34 5.97 8.79
N HIS A 11 -17.56 6.42 7.58
CA HIS A 11 -17.08 7.74 7.16
C HIS A 11 -18.03 8.43 6.19
N SER A 12 -18.31 9.69 6.51
CA SER A 12 -19.11 10.60 5.69
C SER A 12 -18.36 11.88 5.39
N TYR A 13 -18.36 12.30 4.13
CA TYR A 13 -17.93 13.64 3.76
C TYR A 13 -19.11 14.60 3.84
N TYR A 14 -18.87 15.77 4.42
CA TYR A 14 -19.87 16.83 4.58
C TYR A 14 -19.52 17.98 3.65
N SER A 15 -20.48 18.38 2.81
CA SER A 15 -20.44 19.64 2.07
C SER A 15 -21.46 20.60 2.66
N SER A 16 -21.48 21.85 2.19
CA SER A 16 -22.47 22.85 2.61
C SER A 16 -23.93 22.44 2.34
N THR A 17 -24.15 21.47 1.47
CA THR A 17 -25.50 21.09 0.98
C THR A 17 -25.84 19.63 1.23
N GLN A 18 -24.87 18.75 1.42
CA GLN A 18 -25.11 17.30 1.51
C GLN A 18 -24.08 16.59 2.39
N ALA A 19 -24.53 15.54 3.08
CA ALA A 19 -23.67 14.51 3.66
C ALA A 19 -23.66 13.31 2.72
N LYS A 20 -22.46 12.84 2.36
CA LYS A 20 -22.27 11.63 1.53
C LYS A 20 -21.56 10.57 2.35
N GLU A 21 -22.29 9.53 2.72
CA GLU A 21 -21.68 8.35 3.34
C GLU A 21 -20.84 7.60 2.31
N VAL A 22 -19.55 7.40 2.64
CA VAL A 22 -18.57 6.76 1.76
C VAL A 22 -18.20 5.37 2.27
N LEU A 23 -18.12 5.19 3.58
CA LEU A 23 -17.83 3.91 4.22
C LEU A 23 -18.90 3.61 5.27
N ARG A 24 -19.33 2.36 5.33
CA ARG A 24 -20.34 1.88 6.27
C ARG A 24 -19.90 0.57 6.91
N ASP A 25 -19.79 0.57 8.23
CA ASP A 25 -19.56 -0.59 9.11
C ASP A 25 -18.44 -1.52 8.63
N ILE A 26 -17.26 -0.94 8.34
CA ILE A 26 -16.10 -1.74 7.96
C ILE A 26 -15.48 -2.36 9.21
N ASN A 27 -15.46 -3.68 9.22
CA ASN A 27 -14.83 -4.52 10.23
C ASN A 27 -13.84 -5.45 9.54
N LEU A 28 -12.55 -5.38 9.87
CA LEU A 28 -11.52 -6.28 9.36
C LEU A 28 -10.31 -6.33 10.28
N ASP A 29 -9.54 -7.40 10.15
CA ASP A 29 -8.26 -7.62 10.82
C ASP A 29 -7.17 -8.01 9.82
N ILE A 30 -5.93 -7.65 10.13
CA ILE A 30 -4.74 -8.02 9.35
C ILE A 30 -3.66 -8.48 10.33
N ARG A 31 -3.02 -9.60 10.01
CA ARG A 31 -1.95 -10.18 10.83
C ARG A 31 -0.63 -9.45 10.63
N GLU A 32 0.26 -9.53 11.61
CA GLU A 32 1.62 -8.99 11.45
C GLU A 32 2.36 -9.74 10.33
N GLY A 33 3.04 -8.97 9.48
CA GLY A 33 3.78 -9.50 8.33
C GLY A 33 2.91 -9.92 7.14
N GLU A 34 1.58 -9.80 7.24
CA GLU A 34 0.67 -10.18 6.17
C GLU A 34 0.63 -9.12 5.07
N PHE A 35 0.62 -9.57 3.82
CA PHE A 35 0.35 -8.72 2.66
C PHE A 35 -1.09 -8.93 2.20
N VAL A 36 -1.90 -7.87 2.20
CA VAL A 36 -3.30 -7.94 1.76
C VAL A 36 -3.61 -6.92 0.68
N SER A 37 -4.63 -7.18 -0.14
CA SER A 37 -5.12 -6.23 -1.13
C SER A 37 -6.56 -5.84 -0.88
N PHE A 38 -6.88 -4.57 -1.12
CA PHE A 38 -8.22 -4.01 -1.18
C PHE A 38 -8.61 -3.74 -2.63
N ILE A 39 -9.64 -4.42 -3.10
CA ILE A 39 -10.19 -4.25 -4.45
C ILE A 39 -11.68 -3.87 -4.39
N GLY A 40 -12.23 -3.39 -5.48
CA GLY A 40 -13.65 -3.03 -5.59
C GLY A 40 -13.85 -1.93 -6.63
N PRO A 41 -15.10 -1.60 -6.95
CA PRO A 41 -15.46 -0.58 -7.94
C PRO A 41 -14.83 0.78 -7.65
N SER A 42 -14.69 1.62 -8.68
CA SER A 42 -14.23 2.99 -8.49
C SER A 42 -15.18 3.76 -7.55
N GLY A 43 -14.61 4.52 -6.62
CA GLY A 43 -15.40 5.30 -5.67
C GLY A 43 -15.97 4.51 -4.48
N CYS A 44 -15.66 3.22 -4.30
CA CYS A 44 -16.10 2.45 -3.13
C CYS A 44 -15.38 2.81 -1.81
N GLY A 45 -14.49 3.79 -1.81
CA GLY A 45 -13.90 4.31 -0.57
C GLY A 45 -12.56 3.68 -0.16
N LYS A 46 -11.88 2.90 -1.00
CA LYS A 46 -10.58 2.26 -0.67
C LYS A 46 -9.51 3.25 -0.24
N THR A 47 -9.28 4.30 -1.02
CA THR A 47 -8.32 5.38 -0.68
C THR A 47 -8.75 6.14 0.58
N THR A 48 -10.06 6.33 0.79
CA THR A 48 -10.59 6.92 2.04
C THR A 48 -10.27 6.03 3.23
N LEU A 49 -10.51 4.72 3.12
CA LEU A 49 -10.19 3.75 4.17
C LEU A 49 -8.69 3.72 4.46
N LEU A 50 -7.85 3.72 3.41
CA LEU A 50 -6.40 3.76 3.54
C LEU A 50 -5.94 5.04 4.26
N SER A 51 -6.55 6.19 3.95
CA SER A 51 -6.24 7.47 4.60
C SER A 51 -6.66 7.50 6.08
N ILE A 52 -7.76 6.84 6.43
CA ILE A 52 -8.18 6.66 7.83
C ILE A 52 -7.19 5.76 8.57
N ILE A 53 -6.76 4.64 7.97
CA ILE A 53 -5.73 3.76 8.54
C ILE A 53 -4.41 4.51 8.71
N ALA A 54 -4.05 5.39 7.77
CA ALA A 54 -2.87 6.24 7.85
C ALA A 54 -2.96 7.32 8.95
N GLY A 55 -4.14 7.52 9.55
CA GLY A 55 -4.38 8.60 10.52
C GLY A 55 -4.33 9.99 9.90
N LEU A 56 -4.50 10.14 8.57
CA LEU A 56 -4.53 11.45 7.90
C LEU A 56 -5.78 12.25 8.28
N PHE A 57 -6.88 11.57 8.52
CA PHE A 57 -8.09 12.11 9.13
C PHE A 57 -8.85 11.00 9.88
N PRO A 58 -9.67 11.35 10.89
CA PRO A 58 -10.41 10.35 11.64
C PRO A 58 -11.59 9.78 10.85
N ALA A 59 -11.98 8.56 11.17
CA ALA A 59 -13.29 8.05 10.80
C ALA A 59 -14.39 8.89 11.44
N THR A 60 -15.60 8.93 10.86
CA THR A 60 -16.76 9.57 11.50
C THR A 60 -17.19 8.79 12.73
N GLU A 61 -17.16 7.45 12.66
CA GLU A 61 -17.40 6.52 13.76
C GLU A 61 -16.46 5.33 13.64
N GLY A 62 -16.26 4.60 14.75
CA GLY A 62 -15.39 3.43 14.82
C GLY A 62 -13.97 3.76 15.23
N LYS A 63 -13.11 2.75 15.23
CA LYS A 63 -11.72 2.85 15.69
C LYS A 63 -10.78 2.00 14.82
N VAL A 64 -9.58 2.49 14.64
CA VAL A 64 -8.45 1.76 14.03
C VAL A 64 -7.42 1.49 15.11
N PHE A 65 -7.00 0.23 15.22
CA PHE A 65 -5.97 -0.21 16.14
C PHE A 65 -4.78 -0.74 15.34
N ILE A 66 -3.56 -0.33 15.71
CA ILE A 66 -2.32 -0.90 15.20
C ILE A 66 -1.50 -1.35 16.41
N ASP A 67 -1.10 -2.62 16.42
CA ASP A 67 -0.34 -3.23 17.52
C ASP A 67 -1.04 -3.07 18.88
N GLY A 68 -2.38 -3.16 18.88
CA GLY A 68 -3.24 -2.99 20.05
C GLY A 68 -3.49 -1.54 20.50
N GLU A 69 -2.87 -0.55 19.86
CA GLU A 69 -3.06 0.86 20.17
C GLU A 69 -3.98 1.56 19.15
N ILE A 70 -4.84 2.46 19.63
CA ILE A 70 -5.67 3.30 18.74
C ILE A 70 -4.75 4.23 17.96
N ILE A 71 -4.99 4.33 16.62
CA ILE A 71 -4.23 5.24 15.77
C ILE A 71 -4.44 6.68 16.22
N ALA A 72 -3.35 7.40 16.43
CA ALA A 72 -3.33 8.78 16.90
C ALA A 72 -2.07 9.48 16.35
N PRO A 73 -1.98 10.82 16.38
CA PRO A 73 -0.83 11.55 15.84
C PRO A 73 0.54 11.10 16.34
N HIS A 74 0.62 10.56 17.56
CA HIS A 74 1.90 10.15 18.16
C HIS A 74 2.43 8.79 17.64
N ASN A 75 1.57 7.92 17.07
CA ASN A 75 1.97 6.61 16.56
C ASN A 75 1.91 6.48 15.02
N GLN A 76 1.64 7.58 14.30
CA GLN A 76 1.67 7.62 12.82
C GLN A 76 3.03 7.25 12.23
N SER A 77 4.13 7.39 13.00
CA SER A 77 5.47 6.98 12.56
C SER A 77 5.62 5.48 12.29
N LEU A 78 4.66 4.67 12.73
CA LEU A 78 4.58 3.24 12.41
C LEU A 78 4.12 2.96 10.97
N ILE A 79 3.64 3.99 10.26
CA ILE A 79 2.98 3.86 8.97
C ILE A 79 3.84 4.48 7.88
N GLY A 80 4.11 3.71 6.83
CA GLY A 80 4.62 4.20 5.57
C GLY A 80 3.50 4.30 4.55
N TYR A 81 3.33 5.45 3.90
CA TYR A 81 2.28 5.64 2.91
C TYR A 81 2.89 5.97 1.55
N MET A 82 2.70 5.10 0.58
CA MET A 82 3.07 5.29 -0.81
C MET A 82 1.82 5.62 -1.62
N LEU A 83 1.76 6.84 -2.12
CA LEU A 83 0.65 7.36 -2.91
C LEU A 83 0.76 6.91 -4.38
N GLN A 84 -0.32 7.02 -5.13
CA GLN A 84 -0.42 6.68 -6.55
C GLN A 84 0.66 7.38 -7.40
N GLN A 85 0.93 8.66 -7.13
CA GLN A 85 2.04 9.41 -7.73
C GLN A 85 3.25 9.38 -6.79
N ASP A 86 4.44 9.48 -7.36
CA ASP A 86 5.69 9.45 -6.60
C ASP A 86 5.87 10.62 -5.62
N TYR A 87 5.30 11.79 -5.91
CA TYR A 87 5.40 13.03 -5.12
C TYR A 87 6.81 13.30 -4.59
N LEU A 88 7.81 13.04 -5.42
CA LEU A 88 9.18 13.43 -5.10
C LEU A 88 9.32 14.94 -5.19
N PHE A 89 10.06 15.53 -4.25
CA PHE A 89 10.35 16.97 -4.25
C PHE A 89 11.28 17.30 -5.43
N PRO A 90 10.83 18.01 -6.48
CA PRO A 90 11.59 18.19 -7.70
C PRO A 90 12.85 19.02 -7.54
N TRP A 91 12.94 19.82 -6.45
CA TRP A 91 14.09 20.65 -6.09
C TRP A 91 15.08 19.96 -5.15
N LYS A 92 14.82 18.72 -4.75
CA LYS A 92 15.72 17.92 -3.91
C LYS A 92 16.37 16.82 -4.71
N THR A 93 17.58 16.44 -4.32
CA THR A 93 18.23 15.23 -4.87
C THR A 93 17.46 13.97 -4.47
N ILE A 94 17.76 12.86 -5.12
CA ILE A 94 17.15 11.56 -4.79
C ILE A 94 17.52 11.13 -3.37
N GLU A 95 18.79 11.29 -2.97
CA GLU A 95 19.24 11.03 -1.57
C GLU A 95 18.44 11.88 -0.58
N ASP A 96 18.23 13.15 -0.86
CA ASP A 96 17.44 14.04 -0.01
C ASP A 96 15.96 13.66 0.04
N ASN A 97 15.40 13.19 -1.08
CA ASN A 97 14.03 12.69 -1.12
C ASN A 97 13.87 11.43 -0.26
N VAL A 98 14.78 10.46 -0.36
CA VAL A 98 14.75 9.22 0.43
C VAL A 98 14.87 9.53 1.92
N THR A 99 15.72 10.46 2.31
CA THR A 99 16.03 10.74 3.72
C THR A 99 15.12 11.76 4.39
N ILE A 100 14.15 12.34 3.67
CA ILE A 100 13.34 13.43 4.22
C ILE A 100 12.57 13.06 5.48
N GLY A 101 12.00 11.85 5.52
CA GLY A 101 11.30 11.34 6.71
C GLY A 101 12.21 11.23 7.92
N LEU A 102 13.45 10.76 7.73
CA LEU A 102 14.46 10.69 8.80
C LEU A 102 14.80 12.08 9.35
N LYS A 103 14.92 13.07 8.45
CA LYS A 103 15.18 14.48 8.84
C LYS A 103 14.03 15.05 9.66
N ILE A 104 12.78 14.77 9.27
CA ILE A 104 11.59 15.23 10.01
C ILE A 104 11.52 14.59 11.40
N MET A 105 11.87 13.30 11.51
CA MET A 105 11.93 12.57 12.78
C MET A 105 13.14 12.93 13.64
N GLN A 106 13.98 13.87 13.22
CA GLN A 106 15.19 14.31 13.90
C GLN A 106 16.16 13.15 14.25
N ARG A 107 16.18 12.08 13.44
CA ARG A 107 17.14 10.98 13.59
C ARG A 107 18.54 11.46 13.20
N ASP A 108 19.59 10.81 13.74
CA ASP A 108 21.00 11.21 13.54
C ASP A 108 21.37 11.32 12.05
N ASN A 109 21.79 12.52 11.64
CA ASN A 109 22.17 12.84 10.26
C ASN A 109 23.34 12.00 9.72
N LYS A 110 24.20 11.42 10.59
CA LYS A 110 25.38 10.64 10.17
C LYS A 110 24.99 9.34 9.46
N THR A 111 23.81 8.81 9.75
CA THR A 111 23.32 7.55 9.16
C THR A 111 22.49 7.76 7.90
N HIS A 112 21.97 8.97 7.64
CA HIS A 112 21.03 9.24 6.56
C HIS A 112 21.58 8.83 5.18
N LYS A 113 22.82 9.23 4.87
CA LYS A 113 23.44 8.92 3.57
C LYS A 113 23.67 7.40 3.41
N VAL A 114 24.07 6.74 4.48
CA VAL A 114 24.28 5.28 4.47
C VAL A 114 22.93 4.58 4.25
N THR A 115 21.88 5.00 4.96
CA THR A 115 20.53 4.46 4.80
C THR A 115 19.99 4.69 3.40
N ALA A 116 20.14 5.91 2.84
CA ALA A 116 19.70 6.21 1.49
C ALA A 116 20.41 5.35 0.44
N ASN A 117 21.73 5.22 0.54
CA ASN A 117 22.51 4.43 -0.42
C ASN A 117 22.14 2.93 -0.34
N ALA A 118 21.95 2.37 0.85
CA ALA A 118 21.52 1.00 1.04
C ALA A 118 20.14 0.76 0.39
N LEU A 119 19.15 1.60 0.70
CA LEU A 119 17.81 1.47 0.15
C LEU A 119 17.77 1.69 -1.38
N LEU A 120 18.54 2.66 -1.89
CA LEU A 120 18.65 2.85 -3.34
C LEU A 120 19.30 1.65 -4.03
N GLN A 121 20.27 1.01 -3.41
CA GLN A 121 20.83 -0.24 -3.93
C GLN A 121 19.81 -1.38 -3.94
N GLU A 122 19.03 -1.54 -2.87
CA GLU A 122 17.97 -2.56 -2.75
C GLU A 122 16.88 -2.40 -3.81
N VAL A 123 16.47 -1.15 -4.09
CA VAL A 123 15.49 -0.89 -5.17
C VAL A 123 16.12 -0.87 -6.57
N GLY A 124 17.39 -1.31 -6.71
CA GLY A 124 18.10 -1.43 -7.98
C GLY A 124 18.52 -0.08 -8.60
N LEU A 125 18.79 0.94 -7.78
CA LEU A 125 19.17 2.30 -8.19
C LEU A 125 20.43 2.79 -7.45
N PRO A 126 21.57 2.08 -7.50
CA PRO A 126 22.73 2.34 -6.63
C PRO A 126 23.46 3.67 -6.89
N HIS A 127 23.26 4.31 -8.05
CA HIS A 127 24.08 5.45 -8.48
C HIS A 127 23.30 6.75 -8.68
N VAL A 128 21.99 6.79 -8.31
CA VAL A 128 21.13 7.94 -8.60
C VAL A 128 21.02 8.96 -7.44
N GLY A 129 21.70 8.75 -6.32
CA GLY A 129 21.52 9.55 -5.12
C GLY A 129 21.70 11.07 -5.33
N SER A 130 22.63 11.47 -6.21
CA SER A 130 22.88 12.89 -6.56
C SER A 130 21.97 13.44 -7.66
N TYR A 131 21.16 12.61 -8.32
CA TYR A 131 20.25 13.01 -9.39
C TYR A 131 19.03 13.74 -8.82
N TYR A 132 18.30 14.43 -9.69
CA TYR A 132 17.01 15.03 -9.41
C TYR A 132 15.88 14.20 -10.03
N PRO A 133 14.62 14.28 -9.52
CA PRO A 133 13.50 13.50 -10.05
C PRO A 133 13.28 13.59 -11.56
N ARG A 134 13.55 14.76 -12.15
CA ARG A 134 13.42 15.00 -13.61
C ARG A 134 14.39 14.17 -14.47
N GLU A 135 15.45 13.63 -13.88
CA GLU A 135 16.46 12.84 -14.56
C GLU A 135 16.13 11.33 -14.54
N LEU A 136 15.03 10.94 -13.86
CA LEU A 136 14.60 9.57 -13.69
C LEU A 136 13.36 9.25 -14.56
N SER A 137 13.26 7.99 -15.03
CA SER A 137 12.03 7.48 -15.62
C SER A 137 10.91 7.33 -14.56
N GLY A 138 9.65 7.17 -14.99
CA GLY A 138 8.51 6.96 -14.09
C GLY A 138 8.72 5.78 -13.14
N GLY A 139 9.15 4.64 -13.68
CA GLY A 139 9.44 3.45 -12.85
C GLY A 139 10.59 3.65 -11.87
N MET A 140 11.63 4.41 -12.25
CA MET A 140 12.70 4.76 -11.31
C MET A 140 12.19 5.67 -10.19
N ARG A 141 11.34 6.65 -10.50
CA ARG A 141 10.74 7.53 -9.47
C ARG A 141 9.86 6.73 -8.49
N GLN A 142 9.08 5.76 -8.96
CA GLN A 142 8.30 4.88 -8.08
C GLN A 142 9.19 4.05 -7.14
N ARG A 143 10.31 3.52 -7.63
CA ARG A 143 11.29 2.82 -6.78
C ARG A 143 11.91 3.75 -5.74
N VAL A 144 12.20 5.01 -6.08
CA VAL A 144 12.66 6.01 -5.11
C VAL A 144 11.58 6.33 -4.08
N ALA A 145 10.30 6.42 -4.48
CA ALA A 145 9.18 6.61 -3.55
C ALA A 145 9.06 5.44 -2.58
N LEU A 146 9.24 4.19 -3.04
CA LEU A 146 9.32 3.02 -2.17
C LEU A 146 10.49 3.12 -1.19
N ALA A 147 11.70 3.44 -1.66
CA ALA A 147 12.88 3.63 -0.80
C ALA A 147 12.65 4.72 0.26
N ARG A 148 12.04 5.86 -0.12
CA ARG A 148 11.64 6.93 0.80
C ARG A 148 10.69 6.44 1.88
N THR A 149 9.70 5.62 1.50
CA THR A 149 8.70 5.09 2.42
C THR A 149 9.34 4.09 3.40
N LEU A 150 10.27 3.26 2.94
CA LEU A 150 11.00 2.30 3.77
C LEU A 150 12.04 2.96 4.70
N ALA A 151 12.57 4.13 4.32
CA ALA A 151 13.64 4.79 5.07
C ALA A 151 13.27 5.07 6.54
N VAL A 152 12.03 5.34 6.84
CA VAL A 152 11.54 5.59 8.20
C VAL A 152 11.34 4.30 9.01
N ASN A 153 11.55 3.14 8.39
CA ASN A 153 11.36 1.81 8.97
C ASN A 153 9.94 1.60 9.55
N PRO A 154 8.90 1.78 8.74
CA PRO A 154 7.53 1.62 9.22
C PRO A 154 7.24 0.16 9.59
N LYS A 155 6.22 -0.08 10.44
CA LYS A 155 5.70 -1.44 10.72
C LYS A 155 4.69 -1.88 9.64
N ILE A 156 3.93 -0.94 9.08
CA ILE A 156 2.95 -1.20 8.03
C ILE A 156 3.17 -0.27 6.83
N LEU A 157 3.05 -0.81 5.63
CA LEU A 157 3.05 -0.05 4.38
C LEU A 157 1.65 -0.01 3.78
N LEU A 158 1.22 1.19 3.45
CA LEU A 158 -0.01 1.47 2.72
C LEU A 158 0.37 1.87 1.29
N LEU A 159 -0.09 1.11 0.31
CA LEU A 159 0.24 1.27 -1.09
C LEU A 159 -1.04 1.61 -1.87
N ASP A 160 -1.20 2.86 -2.32
CA ASP A 160 -2.39 3.33 -3.02
C ASP A 160 -2.13 3.38 -4.52
N GLU A 161 -2.56 2.35 -5.24
CA GLU A 161 -2.39 2.17 -6.70
C GLU A 161 -0.95 2.44 -7.21
N PRO A 162 0.10 1.89 -6.57
CA PRO A 162 1.49 2.30 -6.81
C PRO A 162 2.00 1.95 -8.21
N PHE A 163 1.29 1.10 -8.95
CA PHE A 163 1.70 0.59 -10.26
C PHE A 163 0.93 1.19 -11.44
N SER A 164 -0.13 1.97 -11.17
CA SER A 164 -1.11 2.41 -12.18
C SER A 164 -0.52 3.29 -13.30
N ALA A 165 0.60 4.00 -13.03
CA ALA A 165 1.25 4.90 -13.99
C ALA A 165 2.42 4.26 -14.75
N LEU A 166 2.63 2.94 -14.62
CA LEU A 166 3.77 2.24 -15.19
C LEU A 166 3.38 1.43 -16.45
N ASP A 167 4.34 1.29 -17.37
CA ASP A 167 4.24 0.30 -18.43
C ASP A 167 4.29 -1.12 -17.85
N TYR A 168 3.76 -2.10 -18.61
CA TYR A 168 3.58 -3.46 -18.13
C TYR A 168 4.87 -4.13 -17.62
N GLN A 169 6.01 -3.94 -18.33
CA GLN A 169 7.27 -4.56 -17.91
C GLN A 169 7.83 -3.93 -16.62
N SER A 170 7.77 -2.60 -16.52
CA SER A 170 8.19 -1.87 -15.33
C SER A 170 7.32 -2.22 -14.12
N LYS A 171 6.01 -2.40 -14.35
CA LYS A 171 5.04 -2.84 -13.36
C LYS A 171 5.43 -4.20 -12.76
N LEU A 172 5.58 -5.25 -13.59
CA LEU A 172 5.93 -6.58 -13.11
C LEU A 172 7.23 -6.60 -12.30
N LYS A 173 8.27 -5.91 -12.77
CA LYS A 173 9.54 -5.80 -12.04
C LYS A 173 9.39 -5.08 -10.70
N LEU A 174 8.51 -4.10 -10.62
CA LEU A 174 8.28 -3.37 -9.36
C LEU A 174 7.43 -4.19 -8.39
N GLU A 175 6.46 -4.96 -8.86
CA GLU A 175 5.69 -5.90 -8.04
C GLU A 175 6.60 -6.94 -7.38
N ASP A 176 7.48 -7.61 -8.16
CA ASP A 176 8.46 -8.56 -7.64
C ASP A 176 9.34 -7.90 -6.58
N LEU A 177 9.91 -6.73 -6.89
CA LEU A 177 10.75 -5.97 -5.96
C LEU A 177 10.02 -5.62 -4.65
N VAL A 178 8.77 -5.16 -4.73
CA VAL A 178 7.95 -4.81 -3.55
C VAL A 178 7.74 -6.05 -2.68
N VAL A 179 7.30 -7.16 -3.26
CA VAL A 179 7.05 -8.40 -2.49
C VAL A 179 8.33 -8.93 -1.85
N GLU A 180 9.43 -9.00 -2.59
CA GLU A 180 10.72 -9.43 -2.07
C GLU A 180 11.20 -8.54 -0.91
N THR A 181 11.14 -7.22 -1.11
CA THR A 181 11.56 -6.25 -0.10
C THR A 181 10.72 -6.37 1.17
N LEU A 182 9.38 -6.42 1.05
CA LEU A 182 8.49 -6.49 2.20
C LEU A 182 8.64 -7.82 2.97
N LYS A 183 8.82 -8.93 2.28
CA LYS A 183 9.14 -10.23 2.90
C LYS A 183 10.48 -10.19 3.64
N ALA A 184 11.52 -9.63 3.03
CA ALA A 184 12.84 -9.50 3.66
C ALA A 184 12.81 -8.66 4.94
N TYR A 185 12.02 -7.59 4.97
CA TYR A 185 11.83 -6.72 6.14
C TYR A 185 10.70 -7.15 7.08
N GLN A 186 10.01 -8.25 6.79
CA GLN A 186 8.86 -8.75 7.57
C GLN A 186 7.80 -7.65 7.82
N LYS A 187 7.45 -6.89 6.78
CA LYS A 187 6.50 -5.78 6.88
C LYS A 187 5.08 -6.22 6.56
N THR A 188 4.14 -5.71 7.34
CA THR A 188 2.71 -5.77 6.99
C THR A 188 2.44 -4.80 5.86
N ALA A 189 1.61 -5.17 4.89
CA ALA A 189 1.27 -4.28 3.78
C ALA A 189 -0.20 -4.36 3.36
N ILE A 190 -0.74 -3.20 2.96
CA ILE A 190 -2.04 -3.08 2.33
C ILE A 190 -1.85 -2.46 0.96
N LEU A 191 -2.25 -3.16 -0.08
CA LEU A 191 -2.29 -2.68 -1.46
C LEU A 191 -3.72 -2.31 -1.83
N VAL A 192 -3.96 -1.07 -2.19
CA VAL A 192 -5.18 -0.68 -2.91
C VAL A 192 -4.90 -0.76 -4.40
N THR A 193 -5.71 -1.52 -5.11
CA THR A 193 -5.61 -1.66 -6.56
C THR A 193 -6.97 -1.91 -7.20
N HIS A 194 -7.09 -1.62 -8.48
CA HIS A 194 -8.22 -2.03 -9.34
C HIS A 194 -7.87 -3.24 -10.24
N ASP A 195 -6.63 -3.73 -10.17
CA ASP A 195 -6.14 -4.87 -10.93
C ASP A 195 -6.18 -6.16 -10.08
N ILE A 196 -7.09 -7.07 -10.44
CA ILE A 196 -7.24 -8.38 -9.77
C ILE A 196 -5.94 -9.19 -9.87
N GLY A 197 -5.21 -9.05 -10.99
CA GLY A 197 -3.95 -9.75 -11.18
C GLY A 197 -2.86 -9.31 -10.21
N GLU A 198 -2.75 -8.02 -9.90
CA GLU A 198 -1.89 -7.49 -8.83
C GLU A 198 -2.29 -8.06 -7.47
N ALA A 199 -3.60 -7.99 -7.16
CA ALA A 199 -4.12 -8.44 -5.88
C ALA A 199 -3.80 -9.93 -5.63
N ILE A 200 -4.00 -10.79 -6.62
CA ILE A 200 -3.70 -12.24 -6.51
C ILE A 200 -2.20 -12.49 -6.40
N ALA A 201 -1.41 -11.78 -7.21
CA ALA A 201 0.02 -12.06 -7.33
C ALA A 201 0.83 -11.63 -6.10
N MET A 202 0.33 -10.64 -5.35
CA MET A 202 1.09 -10.03 -4.26
C MET A 202 0.57 -10.36 -2.86
N SER A 203 -0.69 -10.83 -2.72
CA SER A 203 -1.37 -10.87 -1.43
C SER A 203 -1.61 -12.29 -0.92
N GLU A 204 -1.79 -12.40 0.40
CA GLU A 204 -2.27 -13.60 1.06
C GLU A 204 -3.79 -13.61 1.16
N ARG A 205 -4.41 -12.41 1.34
CA ARG A 205 -5.87 -12.23 1.30
C ARG A 205 -6.24 -11.02 0.44
N VAL A 206 -7.38 -11.14 -0.23
CA VAL A 206 -7.97 -10.06 -1.03
C VAL A 206 -9.33 -9.70 -0.44
N PHE A 207 -9.48 -8.45 -0.05
CA PHE A 207 -10.70 -7.86 0.50
C PHE A 207 -11.46 -7.15 -0.61
N LEU A 208 -12.63 -7.64 -0.97
CA LEU A 208 -13.50 -7.05 -1.98
C LEU A 208 -14.50 -6.12 -1.30
N PHE A 209 -14.52 -4.87 -1.74
CA PHE A 209 -15.45 -3.85 -1.25
C PHE A 209 -16.57 -3.61 -2.27
N SER A 210 -17.80 -3.42 -1.78
CA SER A 210 -18.92 -2.89 -2.56
C SER A 210 -18.88 -1.36 -2.59
N ALA A 211 -19.73 -0.73 -3.38
CA ALA A 211 -19.84 0.73 -3.47
C ALA A 211 -21.22 1.25 -3.03
N ASN A 212 -21.29 2.55 -2.69
CA ASN A 212 -22.49 3.34 -2.46
C ASN A 212 -23.40 2.89 -1.28
N PRO A 213 -22.94 2.86 -0.05
CA PRO A 213 -21.59 3.15 0.46
C PRO A 213 -20.66 1.95 0.36
N GLY A 214 -19.35 2.18 0.54
CA GLY A 214 -18.37 1.12 0.63
C GLY A 214 -18.60 0.25 1.86
N THR A 215 -18.76 -1.06 1.65
CA THR A 215 -18.82 -2.07 2.71
C THR A 215 -17.87 -3.20 2.36
N LEU A 216 -17.42 -3.96 3.34
CA LEU A 216 -16.66 -5.19 3.07
C LEU A 216 -17.64 -6.25 2.56
N HIS A 217 -17.53 -6.60 1.28
CA HIS A 217 -18.43 -7.55 0.63
C HIS A 217 -17.94 -9.00 0.86
N LYS A 218 -16.67 -9.28 0.59
CA LYS A 218 -16.10 -10.63 0.68
C LYS A 218 -14.60 -10.61 0.89
N VAL A 219 -14.08 -11.64 1.55
CA VAL A 219 -12.64 -11.87 1.69
C VAL A 219 -12.28 -13.16 0.96
N PHE A 220 -11.22 -13.13 0.14
CA PHE A 220 -10.69 -14.29 -0.55
C PHE A 220 -9.32 -14.62 0.03
N GLU A 221 -9.15 -15.87 0.46
CA GLU A 221 -7.85 -16.43 0.81
C GLU A 221 -7.13 -16.85 -0.49
N ILE A 222 -5.92 -16.37 -0.71
CA ILE A 222 -5.11 -16.80 -1.85
C ILE A 222 -4.49 -18.17 -1.52
N PRO A 223 -4.60 -19.15 -2.41
CA PRO A 223 -4.05 -20.48 -2.18
C PRO A 223 -2.56 -20.45 -1.83
N SER A 224 -2.17 -21.22 -0.80
CA SER A 224 -0.77 -21.27 -0.32
C SER A 224 0.24 -21.65 -1.41
N ALA A 225 -0.19 -22.40 -2.41
CA ALA A 225 0.64 -22.75 -3.58
C ALA A 225 1.07 -21.51 -4.39
N LEU A 226 0.29 -20.41 -4.34
CA LEU A 226 0.62 -19.15 -5.01
C LEU A 226 1.47 -18.23 -4.13
N GLN A 227 1.24 -18.23 -2.81
CA GLN A 227 1.90 -17.31 -1.87
C GLN A 227 3.43 -17.47 -1.80
N GLN A 228 3.97 -18.63 -2.21
CA GLN A 228 5.41 -18.92 -2.20
C GLN A 228 6.12 -18.52 -3.49
N LEU A 229 5.37 -18.15 -4.52
CA LEU A 229 5.89 -17.78 -5.83
C LEU A 229 6.18 -16.28 -5.92
N SER A 230 7.01 -15.90 -6.91
CA SER A 230 7.14 -14.49 -7.30
C SER A 230 5.84 -14.01 -7.95
N PRO A 231 5.49 -12.71 -7.87
CA PRO A 231 4.34 -12.15 -8.58
C PRO A 231 4.29 -12.49 -10.07
N PHE A 232 5.45 -12.58 -10.73
CA PHE A 232 5.56 -13.01 -12.12
C PHE A 232 5.16 -14.47 -12.30
N ASP A 233 5.66 -15.39 -11.45
CA ASP A 233 5.39 -16.83 -11.54
C ASP A 233 3.96 -17.19 -11.14
N VAL A 234 3.36 -16.45 -10.21
CA VAL A 234 1.94 -16.61 -9.83
C VAL A 234 1.04 -16.57 -11.05
N ARG A 235 1.26 -15.61 -11.96
CA ARG A 235 0.44 -15.45 -13.18
C ARG A 235 0.55 -16.60 -14.17
N GLN A 236 1.59 -17.41 -14.06
CA GLN A 236 1.81 -18.59 -14.90
C GLN A 236 1.31 -19.89 -14.25
N HIS A 237 0.94 -19.84 -12.97
CA HIS A 237 0.50 -21.02 -12.24
C HIS A 237 -0.92 -21.45 -12.65
N PRO A 238 -1.19 -22.75 -12.86
CA PRO A 238 -2.51 -23.25 -13.31
C PRO A 238 -3.69 -22.77 -12.44
N VAL A 239 -3.52 -22.68 -11.12
CA VAL A 239 -4.56 -22.25 -10.17
C VAL A 239 -4.89 -20.75 -10.30
N TYR A 240 -4.01 -19.93 -10.85
CA TYR A 240 -4.22 -18.48 -10.99
C TYR A 240 -5.52 -18.15 -11.73
N SER A 241 -5.77 -18.80 -12.86
CA SER A 241 -6.96 -18.52 -13.67
C SER A 241 -8.26 -18.81 -12.94
N GLU A 242 -8.33 -19.84 -12.12
CA GLU A 242 -9.50 -20.19 -11.31
C GLU A 242 -9.77 -19.13 -10.24
N VAL A 243 -8.72 -18.71 -9.51
CA VAL A 243 -8.79 -17.65 -8.49
C VAL A 243 -9.23 -16.34 -9.14
N PHE A 244 -8.63 -15.98 -10.28
CA PHE A 244 -8.98 -14.77 -11.02
C PHE A 244 -10.45 -14.77 -11.42
N GLN A 245 -10.95 -15.85 -12.03
CA GLN A 245 -12.35 -15.96 -12.44
C GLN A 245 -13.31 -15.90 -11.26
N THR A 246 -12.93 -16.44 -10.13
CA THR A 246 -13.73 -16.41 -8.89
C THR A 246 -13.89 -14.98 -8.38
N ILE A 247 -12.77 -14.23 -8.29
CA ILE A 247 -12.79 -12.84 -7.85
C ILE A 247 -13.50 -11.94 -8.85
N TRP A 248 -13.24 -12.15 -10.16
CA TRP A 248 -13.87 -11.39 -11.25
C TRP A 248 -15.39 -11.47 -11.20
N LYS A 249 -15.96 -12.68 -11.09
CA LYS A 249 -17.42 -12.88 -11.02
C LYS A 249 -18.06 -12.15 -9.84
N GLU A 250 -17.43 -12.16 -8.68
CA GLU A 250 -17.93 -11.42 -7.53
C GLU A 250 -17.84 -9.90 -7.75
N LEU A 251 -16.72 -9.42 -8.30
CA LEU A 251 -16.56 -8.00 -8.60
C LEU A 251 -17.58 -7.52 -9.65
N GLU A 252 -17.82 -8.31 -10.72
CA GLU A 252 -18.80 -8.02 -11.76
C GLU A 252 -20.23 -7.94 -11.21
N SER A 253 -20.55 -8.73 -10.19
CA SER A 253 -21.87 -8.71 -9.53
C SER A 253 -22.15 -7.43 -8.74
N LEU A 254 -21.12 -6.62 -8.47
CA LEU A 254 -21.19 -5.37 -7.70
C LEU A 254 -21.28 -4.10 -8.57
N GLY A 255 -21.18 -4.24 -9.90
CA GLY A 255 -21.12 -3.14 -10.88
C GLY A 255 -22.45 -2.69 -11.49
#